data_702d340799272e876657178cc0e4a37c
#
_entry.id   702d340799272e876657178cc0e4a37c
#
_cell.length_a   1.000
_cell.length_b   1.000
_cell.length_c   1.000
_cell.angle_alpha   90.00
_cell.angle_beta   90.00
_cell.angle_gamma   90.00
#
_symmetry.space_group_name_H-M   'P 1'
#
loop_
_entity.id
_entity.type
_entity.pdbx_description
1 polymer ?
#
loop_
_entity_poly.entity_id
_entity_poly.type
_entity_poly.pdbx_seq_one_letter_code
_entity_poly.pdbx_strand_id
1 'polypeptide(L)'
;MVENNVKCSYILQYPKREESLVFFSVRCNGMTTKVSTKQVVKTEMWDKKKHLCYTSKEKFKDRENRAATKTNTFLKKFNDFMLDKISYWNDYNKCLTDKDELTRSIKRYANWFFDGELKAKDRQETKATEWMLSNINSDRLDTHTGRYVADRTKNAQTTVIHRLQSFLEDCNLADTFETFTAQNFGTKFMDWGYSKKNYTENTIYATYEIVKAQLNAAKRAKFDIDDTYYKQLRGKGKDVDNIYLNEDEIKAIYNLDIPKLKQEGLIDEKSTMEMTRDLFIIGCLTGLRRSDLNKLNDGIWNLNEEKNTLEIVAEKTKKPVVIPLHPYVRAIYNKYSGKLPKLGDKHNCNEHLKNLGRLAGVNEITAKTENRGGKVETYKFKKYDLIGFHTARRSFATNMFLAGKPTYAIMQLTGHTNERTFYKYVKATPEQIAKMLEYQTTSTLCNRG
;
A
#
# COMPACT_ATOMS: atom_id res chain seq x y z
N MET A 1 17.07 -41.84 25.23
CA MET A 1 16.08 -41.37 24.21
C MET A 1 15.47 -42.63 23.60
N VAL A 2 14.15 -42.77 23.58
CA VAL A 2 13.48 -43.90 22.93
C VAL A 2 13.30 -43.52 21.46
N GLU A 3 14.14 -44.05 20.58
CA GLU A 3 13.99 -43.85 19.14
C GLU A 3 12.91 -44.81 18.60
N ASN A 4 11.96 -44.25 17.84
CA ASN A 4 10.98 -45.05 17.12
C ASN A 4 11.66 -45.70 15.91
N ASN A 5 11.64 -47.01 15.82
CA ASN A 5 12.14 -47.75 14.65
C ASN A 5 11.09 -47.63 13.52
N VAL A 6 11.20 -46.60 12.68
CA VAL A 6 10.26 -46.32 11.62
C VAL A 6 10.83 -46.73 10.27
N LYS A 7 10.05 -47.51 9.49
CA LYS A 7 10.34 -47.85 8.09
C LYS A 7 9.15 -47.47 7.22
N CYS A 8 9.42 -46.74 6.14
CA CYS A 8 8.41 -46.28 5.17
C CYS A 8 8.70 -46.93 3.80
N SER A 9 7.64 -47.33 3.09
CA SER A 9 7.73 -47.87 1.74
C SER A 9 6.43 -47.67 0.98
N TYR A 10 6.48 -47.78 -0.35
CA TYR A 10 5.29 -47.81 -1.17
C TYR A 10 4.94 -49.24 -1.55
N ILE A 11 3.64 -49.57 -1.53
CA ILE A 11 3.11 -50.89 -1.89
C ILE A 11 1.91 -50.74 -2.81
N LEU A 12 1.71 -51.71 -3.69
CA LEU A 12 0.49 -51.78 -4.51
C LEU A 12 -0.63 -52.45 -3.74
N GLN A 13 -1.85 -51.93 -3.84
CA GLN A 13 -3.04 -52.52 -3.22
C GLN A 13 -3.40 -53.88 -3.86
N TYR A 14 -3.34 -53.94 -5.18
CA TYR A 14 -3.70 -55.12 -5.98
C TYR A 14 -2.60 -55.47 -6.99
N PRO A 15 -1.48 -56.07 -6.58
CA PRO A 15 -0.31 -56.24 -7.42
C PRO A 15 -0.51 -57.26 -8.59
N LYS A 16 -1.65 -57.95 -8.63
CA LYS A 16 -2.01 -58.91 -9.68
C LYS A 16 -2.99 -58.34 -10.73
N ARG A 17 -3.53 -57.12 -10.52
CA ARG A 17 -4.42 -56.44 -11.49
C ARG A 17 -3.58 -55.66 -12.49
N GLU A 18 -4.16 -55.28 -13.62
CA GLU A 18 -3.51 -54.44 -14.63
C GLU A 18 -3.11 -53.09 -14.03
N GLU A 19 -4.01 -52.48 -13.28
CA GLU A 19 -3.76 -51.24 -12.56
C GLU A 19 -3.98 -51.41 -11.06
N SER A 20 -3.21 -50.66 -10.28
CA SER A 20 -3.28 -50.72 -8.82
C SER A 20 -3.07 -49.36 -8.19
N LEU A 21 -3.81 -49.12 -7.12
CA LEU A 21 -3.62 -47.96 -6.25
C LEU A 21 -2.33 -48.14 -5.44
N VAL A 22 -1.55 -47.05 -5.33
CA VAL A 22 -0.32 -47.05 -4.52
C VAL A 22 -0.66 -46.61 -3.08
N PHE A 23 -0.21 -47.41 -2.13
CA PHE A 23 -0.31 -47.08 -0.70
C PHE A 23 1.07 -46.75 -0.12
N PHE A 24 1.09 -45.76 0.75
CA PHE A 24 2.23 -45.48 1.61
C PHE A 24 2.10 -46.32 2.89
N SER A 25 3.05 -47.22 3.13
CA SER A 25 3.09 -48.13 4.27
C SER A 25 4.11 -47.62 5.26
N VAL A 26 3.71 -47.50 6.52
CA VAL A 26 4.56 -47.12 7.65
C VAL A 26 4.59 -48.24 8.65
N ARG A 27 5.79 -48.70 8.98
CA ARG A 27 6.04 -49.65 10.07
C ARG A 27 6.78 -48.92 11.18
N CYS A 28 6.23 -48.96 12.38
CA CYS A 28 6.77 -48.28 13.55
C CYS A 28 6.65 -49.22 14.76
N ASN A 29 7.77 -49.55 15.42
CA ASN A 29 7.82 -50.40 16.62
C ASN A 29 7.05 -51.72 16.46
N GLY A 30 7.24 -52.41 15.32
CA GLY A 30 6.54 -53.66 15.00
C GLY A 30 5.11 -53.52 14.46
N MET A 31 4.47 -52.40 14.66
CA MET A 31 3.12 -52.11 14.14
C MET A 31 3.19 -51.62 12.68
N THR A 32 2.20 -51.96 11.87
CA THR A 32 2.14 -51.53 10.48
C THR A 32 0.79 -50.90 10.16
N THR A 33 0.82 -49.76 9.51
CA THR A 33 -0.36 -49.10 8.94
C THR A 33 -0.10 -48.66 7.49
N LYS A 34 -1.14 -48.35 6.76
CA LYS A 34 -1.03 -47.88 5.38
C LYS A 34 -2.08 -46.81 5.07
N VAL A 35 -1.73 -45.87 4.21
CA VAL A 35 -2.63 -44.81 3.71
C VAL A 35 -2.53 -44.74 2.18
N SER A 36 -3.67 -44.46 1.52
CA SER A 36 -3.70 -44.29 0.07
C SER A 36 -2.97 -43.01 -0.36
N THR A 37 -2.15 -43.09 -1.40
CA THR A 37 -1.54 -41.94 -2.07
C THR A 37 -2.46 -41.34 -3.12
N LYS A 38 -3.63 -41.93 -3.39
CA LYS A 38 -4.53 -41.60 -4.48
C LYS A 38 -3.91 -41.72 -5.88
N GLN A 39 -2.71 -42.27 -6.00
CA GLN A 39 -2.04 -42.54 -7.28
C GLN A 39 -2.37 -43.92 -7.76
N VAL A 40 -2.77 -44.05 -9.04
CA VAL A 40 -3.01 -45.30 -9.72
C VAL A 40 -1.89 -45.54 -10.75
N VAL A 41 -1.35 -46.73 -10.80
CA VAL A 41 -0.25 -47.12 -11.66
C VAL A 41 -0.54 -48.42 -12.39
N LYS A 42 -0.03 -48.59 -13.63
CA LYS A 42 0.02 -49.88 -14.24
C LYS A 42 1.00 -50.77 -13.54
N THR A 43 0.58 -51.95 -13.10
CA THR A 43 1.40 -52.85 -12.24
C THR A 43 2.67 -53.32 -12.94
N GLU A 44 2.67 -53.45 -14.26
CA GLU A 44 3.85 -53.78 -15.06
C GLU A 44 4.91 -52.67 -15.13
N MET A 45 4.48 -51.39 -14.81
CA MET A 45 5.39 -50.25 -14.68
C MET A 45 6.04 -50.19 -13.27
N TRP A 46 5.61 -51.00 -12.32
CA TRP A 46 6.05 -50.89 -10.93
C TRP A 46 7.34 -51.70 -10.66
N ASP A 47 8.37 -51.01 -10.18
CA ASP A 47 9.59 -51.65 -9.69
C ASP A 47 9.42 -52.04 -8.23
N LYS A 48 9.27 -53.34 -7.99
CA LYS A 48 9.08 -53.89 -6.64
C LYS A 48 10.30 -53.70 -5.72
N LYS A 49 11.50 -53.52 -6.28
CA LYS A 49 12.74 -53.34 -5.50
C LYS A 49 12.90 -51.87 -5.09
N LYS A 50 12.59 -50.94 -6.02
CA LYS A 50 12.72 -49.52 -5.78
C LYS A 50 11.45 -48.87 -5.20
N HIS A 51 10.34 -49.62 -5.18
CA HIS A 51 9.01 -49.10 -4.77
C HIS A 51 8.57 -47.82 -5.53
N LEU A 52 8.90 -47.74 -6.82
CA LEU A 52 8.61 -46.64 -7.73
C LEU A 52 8.26 -47.17 -9.14
N CYS A 53 7.75 -46.29 -9.99
CA CYS A 53 7.53 -46.68 -11.39
C CYS A 53 8.83 -46.62 -12.22
N TYR A 54 8.97 -47.48 -13.21
CA TYR A 54 9.98 -47.34 -14.24
C TYR A 54 9.67 -46.09 -15.09
N THR A 55 10.67 -45.26 -15.38
CA THR A 55 10.50 -44.00 -16.10
C THR A 55 10.98 -44.02 -17.54
N SER A 56 11.70 -45.11 -17.97
CA SER A 56 12.28 -45.26 -19.32
C SER A 56 12.25 -46.73 -19.75
N LYS A 57 11.08 -47.35 -19.65
CA LYS A 57 10.92 -48.75 -20.07
C LYS A 57 10.64 -48.81 -21.57
N GLU A 58 11.49 -49.41 -22.36
CA GLU A 58 11.45 -49.43 -23.82
C GLU A 58 10.13 -49.94 -24.43
N LYS A 59 9.47 -50.89 -23.74
CA LYS A 59 8.19 -51.46 -24.21
C LYS A 59 6.99 -50.51 -24.00
N PHE A 60 7.16 -49.36 -23.37
CA PHE A 60 6.07 -48.40 -23.10
C PHE A 60 6.21 -47.15 -23.95
N LYS A 61 5.06 -46.55 -24.32
CA LYS A 61 5.01 -45.30 -25.06
C LYS A 61 5.54 -44.15 -24.20
N ASP A 62 6.06 -43.12 -24.85
CA ASP A 62 6.57 -41.91 -24.16
C ASP A 62 5.55 -41.29 -23.20
N ARG A 63 4.25 -41.35 -23.56
CA ARG A 63 3.16 -40.85 -22.71
C ARG A 63 3.11 -41.59 -21.37
N GLU A 64 3.30 -42.90 -21.38
CA GLU A 64 3.27 -43.76 -20.19
C GLU A 64 4.51 -43.53 -19.32
N ASN A 65 5.68 -43.42 -19.94
CA ASN A 65 6.92 -43.10 -19.25
C ASN A 65 6.87 -41.70 -18.61
N ARG A 66 6.25 -40.70 -19.29
CA ARG A 66 6.02 -39.36 -18.67
C ARG A 66 5.02 -39.41 -17.51
N ALA A 67 3.95 -40.21 -17.62
CA ALA A 67 3.01 -40.42 -16.53
C ALA A 67 3.70 -41.05 -15.29
N ALA A 68 4.54 -42.06 -15.49
CA ALA A 68 5.35 -42.68 -14.47
C ALA A 68 6.30 -41.67 -13.78
N THR A 69 6.94 -40.80 -14.54
CA THR A 69 7.79 -39.70 -14.02
C THR A 69 7.01 -38.76 -13.12
N LYS A 70 5.82 -38.33 -13.56
CA LYS A 70 4.94 -37.49 -12.74
C LYS A 70 4.53 -38.17 -11.43
N THR A 71 4.14 -39.44 -11.52
CA THR A 71 3.79 -40.23 -10.32
C THR A 71 4.97 -40.34 -9.37
N ASN A 72 6.17 -40.64 -9.85
CA ASN A 72 7.37 -40.73 -9.00
C ASN A 72 7.70 -39.41 -8.32
N THR A 73 7.55 -38.29 -9.05
CA THR A 73 7.74 -36.94 -8.48
C THR A 73 6.73 -36.67 -7.35
N PHE A 74 5.46 -37.04 -7.57
CA PHE A 74 4.43 -36.94 -6.53
C PHE A 74 4.76 -37.83 -5.32
N LEU A 75 5.10 -39.09 -5.54
CA LEU A 75 5.45 -40.02 -4.45
C LEU A 75 6.65 -39.52 -3.66
N LYS A 76 7.66 -38.95 -4.31
CA LYS A 76 8.80 -38.31 -3.62
C LYS A 76 8.34 -37.16 -2.72
N LYS A 77 7.57 -36.20 -3.23
CA LYS A 77 7.03 -35.11 -2.43
C LYS A 77 6.21 -35.62 -1.23
N PHE A 78 5.36 -36.61 -1.47
CA PHE A 78 4.54 -37.22 -0.41
C PHE A 78 5.39 -37.87 0.65
N ASN A 79 6.42 -38.63 0.26
CA ASN A 79 7.35 -39.25 1.16
C ASN A 79 8.10 -38.23 2.03
N ASP A 80 8.67 -37.20 1.42
CA ASP A 80 9.43 -36.15 2.12
C ASP A 80 8.55 -35.42 3.14
N PHE A 81 7.30 -35.11 2.78
CA PHE A 81 6.33 -34.53 3.71
C PHE A 81 5.99 -35.47 4.87
N MET A 82 5.73 -36.75 4.58
CA MET A 82 5.37 -37.72 5.61
C MET A 82 6.52 -37.98 6.55
N LEU A 83 7.75 -38.06 6.04
CA LEU A 83 8.96 -38.25 6.86
C LEU A 83 9.22 -37.07 7.78
N ASP A 84 9.02 -35.79 7.28
CA ASP A 84 9.11 -34.61 8.11
C ASP A 84 8.13 -34.68 9.31
N LYS A 85 6.90 -35.10 9.08
CA LYS A 85 5.90 -35.22 10.16
C LYS A 85 6.17 -36.41 11.11
N ILE A 86 6.78 -37.47 10.61
CA ILE A 86 7.14 -38.65 11.40
C ILE A 86 8.40 -38.40 12.25
N SER A 87 9.40 -37.66 11.75
CA SER A 87 10.61 -37.28 12.50
C SER A 87 10.27 -36.52 13.77
N TYR A 88 9.22 -35.72 13.75
CA TYR A 88 8.68 -35.01 14.91
C TYR A 88 8.38 -35.93 16.12
N TRP A 89 8.05 -37.20 15.90
CA TRP A 89 7.81 -38.13 17.01
C TRP A 89 9.07 -38.41 17.81
N ASN A 90 10.25 -38.47 17.15
CA ASN A 90 11.53 -38.68 17.80
C ASN A 90 12.01 -37.39 18.50
N ASP A 91 11.82 -36.22 17.87
CA ASP A 91 12.21 -34.92 18.42
C ASP A 91 11.51 -34.63 19.76
N TYR A 92 10.26 -35.08 19.91
CA TYR A 92 9.46 -34.89 21.12
C TYR A 92 9.38 -36.14 22.02
N ASN A 93 10.27 -37.12 21.84
CA ASN A 93 10.32 -38.35 22.62
C ASN A 93 8.96 -39.08 22.71
N LYS A 94 8.14 -38.98 21.68
CA LYS A 94 6.83 -39.61 21.62
C LYS A 94 6.98 -41.07 21.19
N CYS A 95 6.91 -42.00 22.14
CA CYS A 95 6.90 -43.44 21.84
C CYS A 95 5.48 -43.87 21.42
N LEU A 96 5.32 -44.28 20.16
CA LEU A 96 4.07 -44.83 19.65
C LEU A 96 3.99 -46.33 19.95
N THR A 97 3.16 -46.69 20.91
CA THR A 97 2.92 -48.09 21.35
C THR A 97 1.55 -48.63 20.93
N ASP A 98 0.65 -47.72 20.45
CA ASP A 98 -0.71 -48.09 20.02
C ASP A 98 -0.85 -47.99 18.50
N LYS A 99 -1.36 -49.07 17.89
CA LYS A 99 -1.61 -49.17 16.44
C LYS A 99 -2.70 -48.23 15.96
N ASP A 100 -3.72 -47.93 16.77
CA ASP A 100 -4.79 -47.04 16.39
C ASP A 100 -4.32 -45.57 16.41
N GLU A 101 -3.43 -45.21 17.34
CA GLU A 101 -2.80 -43.89 17.37
C GLU A 101 -1.87 -43.71 16.15
N LEU A 102 -1.06 -44.73 15.81
CA LEU A 102 -0.23 -44.73 14.60
C LEU A 102 -1.11 -44.49 13.35
N THR A 103 -2.20 -45.27 13.23
CA THR A 103 -3.11 -45.19 12.08
C THR A 103 -3.78 -43.80 11.96
N ARG A 104 -4.28 -43.27 13.08
CA ARG A 104 -4.90 -41.92 13.10
C ARG A 104 -3.89 -40.84 12.73
N SER A 105 -2.69 -40.89 13.24
CA SER A 105 -1.62 -39.93 12.96
C SER A 105 -1.23 -39.96 11.49
N ILE A 106 -0.98 -41.12 10.91
CA ILE A 106 -0.61 -41.25 9.49
C ILE A 106 -1.74 -40.79 8.56
N LYS A 107 -3.01 -41.15 8.85
CA LYS A 107 -4.17 -40.65 8.08
C LYS A 107 -4.29 -39.13 8.17
N ARG A 108 -4.10 -38.55 9.35
CA ARG A 108 -4.15 -37.08 9.55
C ARG A 108 -3.07 -36.37 8.75
N TYR A 109 -1.83 -36.88 8.75
CA TYR A 109 -0.73 -36.28 7.98
C TYR A 109 -0.98 -36.38 6.47
N ALA A 110 -1.47 -37.55 5.99
CA ALA A 110 -1.85 -37.68 4.58
C ALA A 110 -2.97 -36.70 4.18
N ASN A 111 -3.98 -36.50 5.03
CA ASN A 111 -5.02 -35.51 4.76
C ASN A 111 -4.45 -34.09 4.71
N TRP A 112 -3.54 -33.72 5.60
CA TRP A 112 -2.86 -32.43 5.56
C TRP A 112 -2.08 -32.20 4.26
N PHE A 113 -1.41 -33.25 3.76
CA PHE A 113 -0.74 -33.19 2.45
C PHE A 113 -1.74 -32.91 1.33
N PHE A 114 -2.82 -33.70 1.27
CA PHE A 114 -3.84 -33.56 0.22
C PHE A 114 -4.59 -32.23 0.31
N ASP A 115 -4.91 -31.74 1.49
CA ASP A 115 -5.51 -30.42 1.68
C ASP A 115 -4.57 -29.30 1.22
N GLY A 116 -3.28 -29.46 1.44
CA GLY A 116 -2.24 -28.54 0.95
C GLY A 116 -2.15 -28.53 -0.58
N GLU A 117 -2.17 -29.71 -1.22
CA GLU A 117 -2.15 -29.85 -2.69
C GLU A 117 -3.45 -29.27 -3.33
N LEU A 118 -4.63 -29.54 -2.75
CA LEU A 118 -5.90 -28.96 -3.21
C LEU A 118 -5.88 -27.43 -3.12
N LYS A 119 -5.49 -26.90 -1.98
CA LYS A 119 -5.35 -25.45 -1.79
C LYS A 119 -4.32 -24.83 -2.74
N ALA A 120 -3.24 -25.55 -3.05
CA ALA A 120 -2.26 -25.09 -4.03
C ALA A 120 -2.85 -25.07 -5.46
N LYS A 121 -3.64 -26.09 -5.83
CA LYS A 121 -4.32 -26.15 -7.13
C LYS A 121 -5.36 -25.04 -7.27
N ASP A 122 -6.23 -24.85 -6.27
CA ASP A 122 -7.22 -23.77 -6.26
C ASP A 122 -6.54 -22.39 -6.38
N ARG A 123 -5.36 -22.21 -5.77
CA ARG A 123 -4.59 -20.97 -5.87
C ARG A 123 -4.04 -20.74 -7.28
N GLN A 124 -3.62 -21.79 -8.00
CA GLN A 124 -3.15 -21.66 -9.38
C GLN A 124 -4.27 -21.30 -10.37
N GLU A 125 -5.51 -21.71 -10.09
CA GLU A 125 -6.69 -21.42 -10.93
C GLU A 125 -7.30 -20.04 -10.62
N THR A 126 -6.92 -19.39 -9.51
CA THR A 126 -7.43 -18.08 -9.10
C THR A 126 -6.77 -16.98 -9.92
N LYS A 127 -7.57 -16.10 -10.53
CA LYS A 127 -7.07 -14.88 -11.18
C LYS A 127 -6.30 -14.02 -10.17
N ALA A 128 -5.13 -13.56 -10.58
CA ALA A 128 -4.24 -12.81 -9.69
C ALA A 128 -4.88 -11.51 -9.17
N THR A 129 -5.56 -10.75 -10.05
CA THR A 129 -6.22 -9.49 -9.64
C THR A 129 -7.42 -9.72 -8.73
N GLU A 130 -8.19 -10.79 -8.92
CA GLU A 130 -9.31 -11.16 -8.03
C GLU A 130 -8.79 -11.52 -6.63
N TRP A 131 -7.69 -12.29 -6.56
CA TRP A 131 -7.06 -12.59 -5.29
C TRP A 131 -6.53 -11.32 -4.61
N MET A 132 -5.86 -10.43 -5.37
CA MET A 132 -5.36 -9.15 -4.85
C MET A 132 -6.48 -8.29 -4.26
N LEU A 133 -7.64 -8.20 -4.94
CA LEU A 133 -8.82 -7.50 -4.45
C LEU A 133 -9.36 -8.12 -3.16
N SER A 134 -9.48 -9.44 -3.11
CA SER A 134 -9.89 -10.16 -1.91
C SER A 134 -8.93 -9.91 -0.74
N ASN A 135 -7.62 -9.97 -0.99
CA ASN A 135 -6.59 -9.68 0.01
C ASN A 135 -6.64 -8.23 0.51
N ILE A 136 -6.91 -7.25 -0.37
CA ILE A 136 -7.05 -5.83 0.00
C ILE A 136 -8.28 -5.62 0.89
N ASN A 137 -9.41 -6.24 0.55
CA ASN A 137 -10.68 -6.08 1.24
C ASN A 137 -10.77 -6.87 2.55
N SER A 138 -9.88 -7.84 2.77
CA SER A 138 -9.82 -8.58 4.02
C SER A 138 -9.48 -7.68 5.22
N ASP A 139 -9.97 -8.04 6.38
CA ASP A 139 -9.62 -7.39 7.64
C ASP A 139 -8.22 -7.84 8.07
N ARG A 140 -7.25 -6.99 7.77
CA ARG A 140 -5.84 -7.25 8.06
C ARG A 140 -5.22 -6.11 8.87
N LEU A 141 -4.31 -6.48 9.73
CA LEU A 141 -3.47 -5.53 10.44
C LEU A 141 -2.30 -5.08 9.56
N ASP A 142 -2.03 -3.80 9.56
CA ASP A 142 -0.78 -3.25 9.04
C ASP A 142 0.37 -3.66 9.96
N THR A 143 1.36 -4.36 9.41
CA THR A 143 2.48 -4.93 10.18
C THR A 143 3.40 -3.88 10.81
N HIS A 144 3.41 -2.65 10.28
CA HIS A 144 4.22 -1.55 10.81
C HIS A 144 3.51 -0.79 11.92
N THR A 145 2.19 -0.66 11.84
CA THR A 145 1.40 0.15 12.78
C THR A 145 0.63 -0.68 13.80
N GLY A 146 0.45 -2.00 13.56
CA GLY A 146 -0.36 -2.89 14.38
C GLY A 146 -1.86 -2.53 14.37
N ARG A 147 -2.33 -1.71 13.41
CA ARG A 147 -3.72 -1.28 13.29
C ARG A 147 -4.36 -1.88 12.04
N TYR A 148 -5.67 -2.01 12.03
CA TYR A 148 -6.39 -2.39 10.82
C TYR A 148 -6.14 -1.38 9.69
N VAL A 149 -5.98 -1.90 8.47
CA VAL A 149 -5.79 -1.07 7.28
C VAL A 149 -7.04 -0.23 7.06
N ALA A 150 -6.89 1.09 7.02
CA ALA A 150 -8.00 2.00 6.83
C ALA A 150 -8.65 1.86 5.44
N ASP A 151 -9.98 2.01 5.35
CA ASP A 151 -10.75 1.90 4.10
C ASP A 151 -10.23 2.80 2.99
N ARG A 152 -9.79 4.03 3.33
CA ARG A 152 -9.15 4.93 2.36
C ARG A 152 -7.90 4.30 1.71
N THR A 153 -7.11 3.54 2.47
CA THR A 153 -5.93 2.82 1.95
C THR A 153 -6.38 1.64 1.10
N LYS A 154 -7.39 0.88 1.55
CA LYS A 154 -7.99 -0.20 0.77
C LYS A 154 -8.50 0.33 -0.58
N ASN A 155 -9.26 1.42 -0.60
CA ASN A 155 -9.80 2.05 -1.82
C ASN A 155 -8.70 2.53 -2.77
N ALA A 156 -7.62 3.11 -2.25
CA ALA A 156 -6.49 3.53 -3.07
C ALA A 156 -5.78 2.32 -3.72
N GLN A 157 -5.61 1.22 -2.97
CA GLN A 157 -5.04 -0.02 -3.51
C GLN A 157 -5.98 -0.67 -4.54
N THR A 158 -7.29 -0.71 -4.27
CA THR A 158 -8.31 -1.20 -5.21
C THR A 158 -8.28 -0.46 -6.55
N THR A 159 -8.14 0.87 -6.52
CA THR A 159 -7.98 1.68 -7.74
C THR A 159 -6.76 1.25 -8.55
N VAL A 160 -5.67 0.86 -7.89
CA VAL A 160 -4.49 0.33 -8.58
C VAL A 160 -4.77 -1.02 -9.22
N ILE A 161 -5.50 -1.92 -8.53
CA ILE A 161 -5.84 -3.24 -9.13
C ILE A 161 -6.75 -3.07 -10.36
N HIS A 162 -7.74 -2.18 -10.33
CA HIS A 162 -8.56 -1.88 -11.51
C HIS A 162 -7.71 -1.34 -12.68
N ARG A 163 -6.66 -0.55 -12.38
CA ARG A 163 -5.69 -0.11 -13.39
C ARG A 163 -4.92 -1.29 -13.99
N LEU A 164 -4.54 -2.28 -13.18
CA LEU A 164 -3.89 -3.50 -13.66
C LEU A 164 -4.84 -4.34 -14.53
N GLN A 165 -6.11 -4.45 -14.16
CA GLN A 165 -7.12 -5.12 -14.98
C GLN A 165 -7.25 -4.46 -16.36
N SER A 166 -7.37 -3.12 -16.41
CA SER A 166 -7.37 -2.39 -17.70
C SER A 166 -6.10 -2.61 -18.52
N PHE A 167 -4.94 -2.73 -17.87
CA PHE A 167 -3.68 -3.06 -18.55
C PHE A 167 -3.70 -4.46 -19.14
N LEU A 168 -4.17 -5.45 -18.38
CA LEU A 168 -4.27 -6.84 -18.87
C LEU A 168 -5.21 -6.95 -20.07
N GLU A 169 -6.37 -6.28 -20.01
CA GLU A 169 -7.35 -6.23 -21.08
C GLU A 169 -6.79 -5.56 -22.35
N ASP A 170 -6.26 -4.33 -22.19
CA ASP A 170 -5.73 -3.54 -23.31
C ASP A 170 -4.54 -4.20 -24.00
N CYS A 171 -3.78 -5.03 -23.28
CA CYS A 171 -2.61 -5.75 -23.79
C CYS A 171 -2.87 -7.24 -24.11
N ASN A 172 -4.09 -7.72 -23.93
CA ASN A 172 -4.48 -9.13 -24.09
C ASN A 172 -3.56 -10.09 -23.32
N LEU A 173 -3.34 -9.82 -22.05
CA LEU A 173 -2.49 -10.62 -21.16
C LEU A 173 -3.33 -11.47 -20.20
N ALA A 174 -2.82 -12.65 -19.86
CA ALA A 174 -3.47 -13.51 -18.87
C ALA A 174 -3.42 -12.88 -17.47
N ASP A 175 -4.51 -13.01 -16.70
CA ASP A 175 -4.59 -12.55 -15.32
C ASP A 175 -4.01 -13.60 -14.35
N THR A 176 -2.69 -13.73 -14.35
CA THR A 176 -1.95 -14.70 -13.54
C THR A 176 -0.79 -14.02 -12.80
N PHE A 177 -0.30 -14.65 -11.74
CA PHE A 177 0.87 -14.15 -11.02
C PHE A 177 2.14 -14.16 -11.88
N GLU A 178 2.27 -15.11 -12.80
CA GLU A 178 3.39 -15.19 -13.74
C GLU A 178 3.45 -13.93 -14.63
N THR A 179 2.30 -13.39 -15.03
CA THR A 179 2.24 -12.14 -15.81
C THR A 179 2.86 -10.97 -15.04
N PHE A 180 2.56 -10.86 -13.72
CA PHE A 180 3.08 -9.77 -12.88
C PHE A 180 4.53 -9.97 -12.47
N THR A 181 5.05 -11.20 -12.50
CA THR A 181 6.45 -11.52 -12.20
C THR A 181 7.33 -11.64 -13.44
N ALA A 182 6.73 -11.65 -14.64
CA ALA A 182 7.45 -11.75 -15.91
C ALA A 182 8.49 -10.64 -16.07
N GLN A 183 9.68 -10.96 -16.61
CA GLN A 183 10.84 -10.04 -16.70
C GLN A 183 10.56 -8.70 -17.40
N ASN A 184 9.55 -8.61 -18.22
CA ASN A 184 9.19 -7.41 -18.98
C ASN A 184 7.90 -6.73 -18.49
N PHE A 185 7.30 -7.20 -17.39
CA PHE A 185 6.05 -6.63 -16.87
C PHE A 185 6.19 -5.14 -16.59
N GLY A 186 7.22 -4.73 -15.85
CA GLY A 186 7.45 -3.32 -15.49
C GLY A 186 7.52 -2.44 -16.75
N THR A 187 8.37 -2.80 -17.72
CA THR A 187 8.52 -2.04 -18.97
C THR A 187 7.21 -1.98 -19.75
N LYS A 188 6.54 -3.11 -19.95
CA LYS A 188 5.24 -3.15 -20.66
C LYS A 188 4.18 -2.30 -20.00
N PHE A 189 4.08 -2.35 -18.67
CA PHE A 189 3.13 -1.52 -17.92
C PHE A 189 3.47 -0.03 -18.04
N MET A 190 4.74 0.35 -17.97
CA MET A 190 5.19 1.72 -18.16
C MET A 190 4.86 2.23 -19.57
N ASP A 191 5.20 1.47 -20.62
CA ASP A 191 4.92 1.82 -22.01
C ASP A 191 3.42 2.00 -22.26
N TRP A 192 2.60 1.07 -21.77
CA TRP A 192 1.14 1.19 -21.85
C TRP A 192 0.63 2.40 -21.07
N GLY A 193 1.11 2.60 -19.85
CA GLY A 193 0.71 3.71 -19.01
C GLY A 193 1.04 5.07 -19.62
N TYR A 194 2.18 5.18 -20.28
CA TYR A 194 2.60 6.39 -20.98
C TYR A 194 1.85 6.59 -22.29
N SER A 195 1.77 5.56 -23.14
CA SER A 195 1.21 5.69 -24.50
C SER A 195 -0.30 5.72 -24.53
N LYS A 196 -0.97 4.90 -23.72
CA LYS A 196 -2.45 4.74 -23.75
C LYS A 196 -3.16 5.63 -22.72
N LYS A 197 -2.58 5.83 -21.54
CA LYS A 197 -3.26 6.50 -20.41
C LYS A 197 -2.62 7.85 -20.04
N ASN A 198 -1.51 8.22 -20.66
CA ASN A 198 -0.77 9.46 -20.38
C ASN A 198 -0.47 9.64 -18.87
N TYR A 199 -0.08 8.55 -18.20
CA TYR A 199 0.24 8.58 -16.77
C TYR A 199 1.51 9.36 -16.49
N THR A 200 1.57 9.93 -15.28
CA THR A 200 2.83 10.50 -14.76
C THR A 200 3.73 9.38 -14.25
N GLU A 201 5.03 9.64 -14.25
CA GLU A 201 6.04 8.75 -13.67
C GLU A 201 5.69 8.32 -12.23
N ASN A 202 5.20 9.27 -11.42
CA ASN A 202 4.76 9.02 -10.05
C ASN A 202 3.58 8.02 -9.98
N THR A 203 2.68 8.06 -10.96
CA THR A 203 1.56 7.12 -11.04
C THR A 203 2.05 5.69 -11.33
N ILE A 204 3.03 5.56 -12.24
CA ILE A 204 3.66 4.27 -12.56
C ILE A 204 4.33 3.68 -11.32
N TYR A 205 5.21 4.45 -10.65
CA TYR A 205 5.94 3.95 -9.48
C TYR A 205 5.03 3.66 -8.29
N ALA A 206 3.98 4.47 -8.06
CA ALA A 206 2.99 4.16 -7.04
C ALA A 206 2.27 2.83 -7.33
N THR A 207 2.01 2.52 -8.61
CA THR A 207 1.47 1.22 -9.01
C THR A 207 2.44 0.09 -8.69
N TYR A 208 3.73 0.24 -9.01
CA TYR A 208 4.75 -0.77 -8.70
C TYR A 208 4.84 -1.08 -7.21
N GLU A 209 4.76 -0.06 -6.34
CA GLU A 209 4.79 -0.28 -4.89
C GLU A 209 3.61 -1.15 -4.42
N ILE A 210 2.41 -0.92 -4.96
CA ILE A 210 1.23 -1.74 -4.64
C ILE A 210 1.38 -3.16 -5.20
N VAL A 211 1.85 -3.32 -6.45
CA VAL A 211 2.11 -4.64 -7.05
C VAL A 211 3.10 -5.42 -6.19
N LYS A 212 4.22 -4.83 -5.80
CA LYS A 212 5.21 -5.45 -4.91
C LYS A 212 4.59 -5.89 -3.58
N ALA A 213 3.77 -5.03 -2.98
CA ALA A 213 3.10 -5.34 -1.72
C ALA A 213 2.14 -6.55 -1.87
N GLN A 214 1.39 -6.63 -2.98
CA GLN A 214 0.48 -7.74 -3.25
C GLN A 214 1.22 -9.03 -3.61
N LEU A 215 2.29 -8.98 -4.40
CA LEU A 215 3.13 -10.15 -4.70
C LEU A 215 3.79 -10.70 -3.43
N ASN A 216 4.28 -9.84 -2.54
CA ASN A 216 4.77 -10.25 -1.22
C ASN A 216 3.68 -10.92 -0.36
N ALA A 217 2.46 -10.40 -0.41
CA ALA A 217 1.33 -11.00 0.29
C ALA A 217 0.96 -12.38 -0.31
N ALA A 218 0.95 -12.49 -1.63
CA ALA A 218 0.70 -13.76 -2.35
C ALA A 218 1.77 -14.80 -2.01
N LYS A 219 3.04 -14.41 -1.95
CA LYS A 219 4.14 -15.29 -1.52
C LYS A 219 3.93 -15.82 -0.10
N ARG A 220 3.54 -14.94 0.85
CA ARG A 220 3.20 -15.38 2.21
C ARG A 220 1.99 -16.32 2.23
N ALA A 221 1.05 -16.16 1.30
CA ALA A 221 -0.09 -17.05 1.10
C ALA A 221 0.26 -18.34 0.35
N LYS A 222 1.56 -18.59 0.09
CA LYS A 222 2.09 -19.80 -0.55
C LYS A 222 1.74 -19.96 -2.04
N PHE A 223 1.51 -18.84 -2.75
CA PHE A 223 1.58 -18.84 -4.21
C PHE A 223 3.03 -18.99 -4.66
N ASP A 224 3.23 -19.60 -5.83
CA ASP A 224 4.55 -19.67 -6.46
C ASP A 224 4.88 -18.32 -7.10
N ILE A 225 5.69 -17.52 -6.42
CA ILE A 225 6.07 -16.17 -6.82
C ILE A 225 7.59 -16.13 -7.03
N ASP A 226 8.00 -15.89 -8.26
CA ASP A 226 9.41 -15.68 -8.60
C ASP A 226 9.91 -14.38 -7.95
N ASP A 227 11.00 -14.47 -7.19
CA ASP A 227 11.61 -13.34 -6.48
C ASP A 227 12.31 -12.32 -7.39
N THR A 228 12.47 -12.60 -8.68
CA THR A 228 13.18 -11.69 -9.59
C THR A 228 12.40 -10.42 -9.94
N TYR A 229 11.08 -10.39 -9.65
CA TYR A 229 10.21 -9.24 -9.94
C TYR A 229 10.67 -7.92 -9.30
N TYR A 230 11.38 -7.96 -8.17
CA TYR A 230 11.93 -6.75 -7.54
C TYR A 230 12.84 -5.94 -8.45
N LYS A 231 13.58 -6.61 -9.33
CA LYS A 231 14.55 -5.96 -10.22
C LYS A 231 13.88 -5.09 -11.27
N GLN A 232 12.65 -5.40 -11.62
CA GLN A 232 11.89 -4.73 -12.68
C GLN A 232 10.98 -3.62 -12.16
N LEU A 233 10.44 -3.80 -10.96
CA LEU A 233 9.54 -2.83 -10.34
C LEU A 233 10.34 -1.79 -9.53
N ARG A 234 11.41 -1.25 -10.15
CA ARG A 234 12.25 -0.22 -9.55
C ARG A 234 11.80 1.15 -10.00
N GLY A 235 11.97 2.10 -9.13
CA GLY A 235 11.75 3.50 -9.38
C GLY A 235 11.32 4.21 -8.10
N LYS A 236 11.46 5.51 -8.10
CA LYS A 236 11.05 6.35 -6.98
C LYS A 236 10.36 7.57 -7.54
N GLY A 237 9.18 7.84 -7.02
CA GLY A 237 8.46 9.05 -7.36
C GLY A 237 9.31 10.29 -7.12
N LYS A 238 9.24 11.24 -8.04
CA LYS A 238 9.88 12.54 -7.92
C LYS A 238 8.99 13.48 -7.11
N ASP A 239 9.62 14.38 -6.38
CA ASP A 239 8.90 15.45 -5.72
C ASP A 239 8.31 16.38 -6.80
N VAL A 240 7.03 16.69 -6.67
CA VAL A 240 6.32 17.56 -7.61
C VAL A 240 6.46 19.00 -7.13
N ASP A 241 6.73 19.92 -8.06
CA ASP A 241 6.69 21.34 -7.79
C ASP A 241 5.30 21.74 -7.32
N ASN A 242 5.26 22.41 -6.19
CA ASN A 242 4.03 22.82 -5.54
C ASN A 242 4.18 24.26 -5.05
N ILE A 243 3.10 24.99 -5.10
CA ILE A 243 3.04 26.38 -4.64
C ILE A 243 2.80 26.50 -3.13
N TYR A 244 3.12 27.66 -2.60
CA TYR A 244 2.64 28.20 -1.34
C TYR A 244 2.09 29.63 -1.56
N LEU A 245 1.31 30.15 -0.62
CA LEU A 245 0.86 31.53 -0.59
C LEU A 245 1.67 32.29 0.47
N ASN A 246 2.19 33.45 0.09
CA ASN A 246 2.83 34.36 1.02
C ASN A 246 1.79 35.07 1.92
N GLU A 247 2.24 35.86 2.90
CA GLU A 247 1.36 36.50 3.86
C GLU A 247 0.41 37.52 3.19
N ASP A 248 0.88 38.26 2.18
CA ASP A 248 0.07 39.26 1.46
C ASP A 248 -1.03 38.57 0.65
N GLU A 249 -0.73 37.45 -0.01
CA GLU A 249 -1.71 36.66 -0.74
C GLU A 249 -2.77 36.04 0.18
N ILE A 250 -2.37 35.56 1.35
CA ILE A 250 -3.30 35.07 2.38
C ILE A 250 -4.21 36.19 2.86
N LYS A 251 -3.63 37.35 3.14
CA LYS A 251 -4.37 38.56 3.54
C LYS A 251 -5.34 39.05 2.45
N ALA A 252 -4.93 39.04 1.20
CA ALA A 252 -5.78 39.38 0.07
C ALA A 252 -7.00 38.45 -0.03
N ILE A 253 -6.81 37.14 0.11
CA ILE A 253 -7.92 36.17 0.10
C ILE A 253 -8.82 36.34 1.35
N TYR A 254 -8.27 36.63 2.52
CA TYR A 254 -9.05 36.87 3.73
C TYR A 254 -9.94 38.08 3.62
N ASN A 255 -9.43 39.16 3.03
CA ASN A 255 -10.10 40.44 2.91
C ASN A 255 -11.13 40.54 1.76
N LEU A 256 -11.35 39.47 0.99
CA LEU A 256 -12.39 39.45 -0.05
C LEU A 256 -13.77 39.73 0.56
N ASP A 257 -14.45 40.73 0.06
CA ASP A 257 -15.84 41.05 0.43
C ASP A 257 -16.80 40.13 -0.32
N ILE A 258 -17.01 38.91 0.26
CA ILE A 258 -17.86 37.90 -0.36
C ILE A 258 -19.30 38.36 -0.56
N PRO A 259 -19.95 39.03 0.39
CA PRO A 259 -21.28 39.64 0.17
C PRO A 259 -21.34 40.55 -1.06
N LYS A 260 -20.37 41.46 -1.19
CA LYS A 260 -20.28 42.37 -2.36
C LYS A 260 -20.07 41.58 -3.65
N LEU A 261 -19.17 40.60 -3.67
CA LEU A 261 -18.91 39.77 -4.85
C LEU A 261 -20.14 38.95 -5.27
N LYS A 262 -21.01 38.56 -4.33
CA LYS A 262 -22.31 37.95 -4.62
C LYS A 262 -23.27 38.95 -5.27
N GLN A 263 -23.39 40.18 -4.75
CA GLN A 263 -24.20 41.23 -5.33
C GLN A 263 -23.76 41.60 -6.75
N GLU A 264 -22.46 41.59 -7.03
CA GLU A 264 -21.89 41.83 -8.35
C GLU A 264 -22.02 40.61 -9.30
N GLY A 265 -22.58 39.49 -8.85
CA GLY A 265 -22.77 38.27 -9.65
C GLY A 265 -21.47 37.51 -9.95
N LEU A 266 -20.36 37.85 -9.28
CA LEU A 266 -19.07 37.18 -9.43
C LEU A 266 -18.97 35.85 -8.64
N ILE A 267 -19.85 35.71 -7.66
CA ILE A 267 -20.02 34.50 -6.85
C ILE A 267 -21.53 34.20 -6.77
N ASP A 268 -21.90 32.92 -6.97
CA ASP A 268 -23.29 32.49 -6.83
C ASP A 268 -23.80 32.71 -5.39
N GLU A 269 -25.06 33.20 -5.27
CA GLU A 269 -25.71 33.48 -3.98
C GLU A 269 -25.68 32.28 -3.01
N LYS A 270 -25.93 31.08 -3.53
CA LYS A 270 -25.97 29.84 -2.75
C LYS A 270 -24.58 29.23 -2.52
N SER A 271 -23.53 29.88 -3.03
CA SER A 271 -22.17 29.34 -2.94
C SER A 271 -21.67 29.26 -1.49
N THR A 272 -21.04 28.13 -1.17
CA THR A 272 -20.34 27.90 0.11
C THR A 272 -18.88 28.38 0.09
N MET A 273 -18.54 29.27 -0.86
CA MET A 273 -17.18 29.76 -1.08
C MET A 273 -16.62 30.53 0.12
N GLU A 274 -17.47 31.28 0.82
CA GLU A 274 -17.08 31.97 2.06
C GLU A 274 -16.63 31.01 3.15
N MET A 275 -17.39 29.97 3.38
CA MET A 275 -17.04 28.91 4.34
C MET A 275 -15.72 28.23 3.95
N THR A 276 -15.53 27.96 2.65
CA THR A 276 -14.30 27.37 2.12
C THR A 276 -13.10 28.30 2.35
N ARG A 277 -13.27 29.63 2.10
CA ARG A 277 -12.26 30.66 2.39
C ARG A 277 -11.84 30.64 3.85
N ASP A 278 -12.81 30.74 4.74
CA ASP A 278 -12.56 30.88 6.18
C ASP A 278 -11.80 29.65 6.73
N LEU A 279 -12.23 28.43 6.37
CA LEU A 279 -11.52 27.20 6.75
C LEU A 279 -10.13 27.07 6.11
N PHE A 280 -9.96 27.56 4.88
CA PHE A 280 -8.66 27.60 4.23
C PHE A 280 -7.70 28.58 4.93
N ILE A 281 -8.17 29.75 5.33
CA ILE A 281 -7.38 30.73 6.10
C ILE A 281 -6.96 30.14 7.44
N ILE A 282 -7.86 29.47 8.16
CA ILE A 282 -7.47 28.72 9.37
C ILE A 282 -6.33 27.76 9.05
N GLY A 283 -6.45 27.00 7.97
CA GLY A 283 -5.38 26.07 7.54
C GLY A 283 -4.05 26.75 7.23
N CYS A 284 -4.07 27.97 6.62
CA CYS A 284 -2.88 28.77 6.32
C CYS A 284 -2.19 29.32 7.57
N LEU A 285 -2.93 29.51 8.65
CA LEU A 285 -2.43 30.13 9.91
C LEU A 285 -2.19 29.12 11.03
N THR A 286 -2.59 27.88 10.85
CA THR A 286 -2.43 26.82 11.85
C THR A 286 -1.62 25.62 11.35
N GLY A 287 -1.46 25.48 10.03
CA GLY A 287 -0.83 24.33 9.43
C GLY A 287 -1.62 23.02 9.53
N LEU A 288 -2.88 23.04 9.97
CA LEU A 288 -3.73 21.87 10.12
C LEU A 288 -3.99 21.18 8.77
N ARG A 289 -4.15 19.86 8.80
CA ARG A 289 -4.60 19.11 7.62
C ARG A 289 -6.10 19.31 7.42
N ARG A 290 -6.58 19.13 6.17
CA ARG A 290 -8.02 19.18 5.86
C ARG A 290 -8.85 18.24 6.75
N SER A 291 -8.34 17.06 7.08
CA SER A 291 -8.99 16.13 8.01
C SER A 291 -9.11 16.70 9.42
N ASP A 292 -8.08 17.42 9.87
CA ASP A 292 -8.07 18.02 11.20
C ASP A 292 -9.01 19.24 11.24
N LEU A 293 -9.05 20.04 10.15
CA LEU A 293 -10.01 21.15 10.01
C LEU A 293 -11.47 20.68 10.10
N ASN A 294 -11.81 19.52 9.50
CA ASN A 294 -13.16 18.96 9.60
C ASN A 294 -13.54 18.59 11.05
N LYS A 295 -12.57 18.21 11.85
CA LYS A 295 -12.82 17.88 13.28
C LYS A 295 -13.08 19.10 14.13
N LEU A 296 -12.62 20.25 13.71
CA LEU A 296 -12.90 21.49 14.40
C LEU A 296 -14.42 21.76 14.51
N ASN A 297 -15.20 21.17 13.64
CA ASN A 297 -16.67 21.25 13.66
C ASN A 297 -17.33 20.36 14.74
N ASP A 298 -16.66 19.32 15.17
CA ASP A 298 -17.22 18.36 16.13
C ASP A 298 -17.11 18.85 17.61
N GLY A 299 -16.86 20.14 17.82
CA GLY A 299 -16.72 20.76 19.14
C GLY A 299 -15.42 20.41 19.87
N ILE A 300 -14.45 19.84 19.14
CA ILE A 300 -13.15 19.42 19.69
C ILE A 300 -12.13 20.59 19.63
N TRP A 301 -12.61 21.81 19.49
CA TRP A 301 -11.78 22.99 19.74
C TRP A 301 -11.61 23.14 21.23
N ASN A 302 -10.47 22.79 21.73
CA ASN A 302 -10.10 23.23 23.04
C ASN A 302 -9.40 24.60 22.87
N LEU A 303 -10.23 25.65 22.78
CA LEU A 303 -9.75 27.02 22.76
C LEU A 303 -9.41 27.41 24.20
N ASN A 304 -8.13 27.59 24.48
CA ASN A 304 -7.69 28.14 25.73
C ASN A 304 -7.56 29.67 25.61
N GLU A 305 -8.56 30.40 26.11
CA GLU A 305 -8.61 31.86 26.00
C GLU A 305 -7.52 32.55 26.77
N GLU A 306 -7.18 32.03 27.95
CA GLU A 306 -6.13 32.62 28.80
C GLU A 306 -4.75 32.51 28.14
N LYS A 307 -4.45 31.37 27.53
CA LYS A 307 -3.18 31.13 26.82
C LYS A 307 -3.20 31.57 25.35
N ASN A 308 -4.34 31.99 24.83
CA ASN A 308 -4.53 32.31 23.42
C ASN A 308 -4.04 31.20 22.48
N THR A 309 -4.43 29.94 22.78
CA THR A 309 -4.01 28.76 22.03
C THR A 309 -5.18 27.90 21.63
N LEU A 310 -4.99 27.18 20.52
CA LEU A 310 -5.87 26.11 20.03
C LEU A 310 -5.21 24.76 20.30
N GLU A 311 -5.88 23.89 21.04
CA GLU A 311 -5.42 22.53 21.28
C GLU A 311 -6.23 21.53 20.46
N ILE A 312 -5.55 20.63 19.75
CA ILE A 312 -6.19 19.61 18.89
C ILE A 312 -5.38 18.31 18.91
N VAL A 313 -6.06 17.17 18.82
CA VAL A 313 -5.41 15.88 18.59
C VAL A 313 -5.41 15.60 17.08
N ALA A 314 -4.24 15.64 16.47
CA ALA A 314 -4.08 15.39 15.02
C ALA A 314 -4.57 14.00 14.64
N GLU A 315 -5.46 13.92 13.64
CA GLU A 315 -6.13 12.65 13.25
C GLU A 315 -5.16 11.57 12.80
N LYS A 316 -4.23 11.93 11.94
CA LYS A 316 -3.30 10.97 11.33
C LYS A 316 -2.23 10.45 12.30
N THR A 317 -1.73 11.33 13.19
CA THR A 317 -0.61 10.99 14.10
C THR A 317 -1.07 10.66 15.51
N LYS A 318 -2.34 11.00 15.85
CA LYS A 318 -2.91 10.88 17.20
C LYS A 318 -2.10 11.62 18.29
N LYS A 319 -1.34 12.63 17.89
CA LYS A 319 -0.56 13.48 18.81
C LYS A 319 -1.32 14.75 19.12
N PRO A 320 -1.26 15.24 20.38
CA PRO A 320 -1.76 16.56 20.71
C PRO A 320 -0.88 17.63 20.06
N VAL A 321 -1.50 18.69 19.57
CA VAL A 321 -0.84 19.86 18.99
C VAL A 321 -1.46 21.09 19.61
N VAL A 322 -0.60 22.01 20.10
CA VAL A 322 -1.00 23.30 20.68
C VAL A 322 -0.53 24.39 19.73
N ILE A 323 -1.46 25.17 19.19
CA ILE A 323 -1.19 26.16 18.14
C ILE A 323 -1.52 27.55 18.69
N PRO A 324 -0.59 28.54 18.61
CA PRO A 324 -0.91 29.93 18.91
C PRO A 324 -2.05 30.46 18.03
N LEU A 325 -2.99 31.18 18.62
CA LEU A 325 -4.17 31.65 17.92
C LEU A 325 -3.90 32.96 17.21
N HIS A 326 -3.89 32.95 15.89
CA HIS A 326 -3.78 34.15 15.07
C HIS A 326 -5.06 35.01 15.14
N PRO A 327 -5.01 36.37 15.10
CA PRO A 327 -6.18 37.24 15.15
C PRO A 327 -7.26 36.88 14.11
N TYR A 328 -6.89 36.54 12.87
CA TYR A 328 -7.85 36.13 11.84
C TYR A 328 -8.56 34.82 12.18
N VAL A 329 -7.86 33.87 12.78
CA VAL A 329 -8.47 32.60 13.24
C VAL A 329 -9.49 32.87 14.33
N ARG A 330 -9.17 33.77 15.30
CA ARG A 330 -10.10 34.22 16.33
C ARG A 330 -11.32 34.92 15.74
N ALA A 331 -11.14 35.84 14.78
CA ALA A 331 -12.24 36.52 14.12
C ALA A 331 -13.18 35.54 13.39
N ILE A 332 -12.62 34.55 12.69
CA ILE A 332 -13.41 33.48 12.04
C ILE A 332 -14.13 32.64 13.08
N TYR A 333 -13.47 32.26 14.16
CA TYR A 333 -14.10 31.51 15.26
C TYR A 333 -15.32 32.25 15.82
N ASN A 334 -15.18 33.56 16.11
CA ASN A 334 -16.26 34.39 16.62
C ASN A 334 -17.40 34.57 15.61
N LYS A 335 -17.09 34.72 14.31
CA LYS A 335 -18.07 34.80 13.22
C LYS A 335 -19.02 33.60 13.19
N TYR A 336 -18.53 32.42 13.51
CA TYR A 336 -19.34 31.18 13.54
C TYR A 336 -19.75 30.78 14.97
N SER A 337 -19.59 31.67 15.95
CA SER A 337 -19.93 31.41 17.37
C SER A 337 -19.32 30.09 17.87
N GLY A 338 -18.10 29.80 17.46
CA GLY A 338 -17.36 28.58 17.83
C GLY A 338 -17.78 27.30 17.08
N LYS A 339 -18.79 27.35 16.24
CA LYS A 339 -19.27 26.21 15.45
C LYS A 339 -18.90 26.36 13.98
N LEU A 340 -17.70 25.99 13.63
CA LEU A 340 -17.25 26.09 12.24
C LEU A 340 -18.08 25.23 11.30
N PRO A 341 -18.27 25.65 10.04
CA PRO A 341 -18.98 24.87 9.04
C PRO A 341 -18.18 23.62 8.63
N LYS A 342 -18.88 22.58 8.17
CA LYS A 342 -18.24 21.41 7.56
C LYS A 342 -17.71 21.74 6.18
N LEU A 343 -16.47 21.26 5.89
CA LEU A 343 -15.97 21.29 4.52
C LEU A 343 -16.81 20.37 3.64
N GLY A 344 -17.25 20.92 2.51
CA GLY A 344 -17.93 20.15 1.47
C GLY A 344 -17.00 19.15 0.76
N ASP A 345 -17.44 18.68 -0.41
CA ASP A 345 -16.63 17.80 -1.26
C ASP A 345 -15.25 18.42 -1.59
N LYS A 346 -14.24 17.58 -1.70
CA LYS A 346 -12.85 18.02 -1.91
C LYS A 346 -12.68 18.73 -3.26
N HIS A 347 -13.33 18.24 -4.30
CA HIS A 347 -13.23 18.82 -5.65
C HIS A 347 -13.84 20.22 -5.67
N ASN A 348 -15.07 20.34 -5.20
CA ASN A 348 -15.77 21.63 -5.14
C ASN A 348 -15.03 22.65 -4.28
N CYS A 349 -14.51 22.25 -3.12
CA CYS A 349 -13.69 23.12 -2.29
C CYS A 349 -12.43 23.62 -3.00
N ASN A 350 -11.74 22.77 -3.78
CA ASN A 350 -10.55 23.20 -4.51
C ASN A 350 -10.93 24.19 -5.65
N GLU A 351 -12.04 23.98 -6.35
CA GLU A 351 -12.51 24.93 -7.37
C GLU A 351 -12.89 26.29 -6.72
N HIS A 352 -13.52 26.28 -5.55
CA HIS A 352 -13.75 27.49 -4.77
C HIS A 352 -12.43 28.22 -4.45
N LEU A 353 -11.40 27.48 -4.01
CA LEU A 353 -10.11 28.08 -3.67
C LEU A 353 -9.39 28.69 -4.87
N LYS A 354 -9.46 28.07 -6.05
CA LYS A 354 -8.93 28.64 -7.29
C LYS A 354 -9.65 29.94 -7.64
N ASN A 355 -10.98 29.95 -7.55
CA ASN A 355 -11.76 31.15 -7.83
C ASN A 355 -11.48 32.27 -6.82
N LEU A 356 -11.38 31.96 -5.52
CA LEU A 356 -10.96 32.89 -4.48
C LEU A 356 -9.56 33.48 -4.75
N GLY A 357 -8.60 32.63 -5.14
CA GLY A 357 -7.26 33.08 -5.52
C GLY A 357 -7.29 34.03 -6.74
N ARG A 358 -8.12 33.71 -7.74
CA ARG A 358 -8.32 34.57 -8.92
C ARG A 358 -8.91 35.95 -8.54
N LEU A 359 -9.94 35.95 -7.71
CA LEU A 359 -10.61 37.18 -7.24
C LEU A 359 -9.70 38.01 -6.33
N ALA A 360 -8.81 37.36 -5.56
CA ALA A 360 -7.83 38.04 -4.73
C ALA A 360 -6.57 38.52 -5.48
N GLY A 361 -6.51 38.31 -6.80
CA GLY A 361 -5.37 38.75 -7.61
C GLY A 361 -4.10 37.90 -7.50
N VAL A 362 -4.19 36.62 -7.08
CA VAL A 362 -3.04 35.70 -7.02
C VAL A 362 -2.68 35.21 -8.43
N ASN A 363 -2.21 36.13 -9.28
CA ASN A 363 -2.07 35.93 -10.72
C ASN A 363 -0.66 35.61 -11.21
N GLU A 364 0.31 35.48 -10.31
CA GLU A 364 1.69 35.10 -10.64
C GLU A 364 1.74 33.87 -11.54
N ILE A 365 2.62 33.90 -12.56
CA ILE A 365 2.83 32.77 -13.45
C ILE A 365 3.85 31.84 -12.79
N THR A 366 3.43 30.62 -12.54
CA THR A 366 4.25 29.56 -11.95
C THR A 366 4.49 28.45 -12.96
N ALA A 367 5.74 28.06 -13.13
CA ALA A 367 6.11 26.90 -13.93
C ALA A 367 5.98 25.61 -13.11
N LYS A 368 5.46 24.56 -13.72
CA LYS A 368 5.40 23.24 -13.14
C LYS A 368 5.93 22.22 -14.14
N THR A 369 6.96 21.50 -13.73
CA THR A 369 7.60 20.47 -14.55
C THR A 369 7.04 19.10 -14.15
N GLU A 370 6.54 18.35 -15.13
CA GLU A 370 6.03 16.99 -14.94
C GLU A 370 6.69 16.03 -15.94
N ASN A 371 6.97 14.81 -15.51
CA ASN A 371 7.28 13.73 -16.42
C ASN A 371 5.96 12.96 -16.68
N ARG A 372 5.43 13.14 -17.88
CA ARG A 372 4.17 12.56 -18.33
C ARG A 372 4.35 11.92 -19.69
N GLY A 373 3.85 10.69 -19.86
CA GLY A 373 4.03 9.96 -21.13
C GLY A 373 5.49 9.74 -21.49
N GLY A 374 6.41 9.64 -20.52
CA GLY A 374 7.86 9.50 -20.76
C GLY A 374 8.57 10.78 -21.18
N LYS A 375 7.87 11.92 -21.29
CA LYS A 375 8.45 13.23 -21.65
C LYS A 375 8.42 14.17 -20.45
N VAL A 376 9.49 14.93 -20.31
CA VAL A 376 9.58 16.00 -19.31
C VAL A 376 9.04 17.29 -19.96
N GLU A 377 7.92 17.75 -19.47
CA GLU A 377 7.24 18.95 -19.98
C GLU A 377 7.06 19.97 -18.87
N THR A 378 7.28 21.24 -19.21
CA THR A 378 7.07 22.37 -18.29
C THR A 378 5.84 23.14 -18.73
N TYR A 379 4.86 23.15 -17.85
CA TYR A 379 3.60 23.88 -18.05
C TYR A 379 3.62 25.18 -17.24
N LYS A 380 3.05 26.24 -17.81
CA LYS A 380 2.86 27.52 -17.12
C LYS A 380 1.41 27.63 -16.66
N PHE A 381 1.21 27.90 -15.38
CA PHE A 381 -0.10 28.08 -14.76
C PHE A 381 -0.17 29.44 -14.09
N LYS A 382 -1.37 30.00 -13.98
CA LYS A 382 -1.61 31.03 -12.99
C LYS A 382 -1.56 30.41 -11.60
N LYS A 383 -0.94 31.07 -10.64
CA LYS A 383 -0.73 30.53 -9.28
C LYS A 383 -2.04 30.10 -8.63
N TYR A 384 -3.14 30.84 -8.87
CA TYR A 384 -4.46 30.49 -8.36
C TYR A 384 -4.97 29.12 -8.86
N ASP A 385 -4.62 28.66 -10.07
CA ASP A 385 -5.04 27.37 -10.62
C ASP A 385 -4.45 26.17 -9.84
N LEU A 386 -3.38 26.42 -9.11
CA LEU A 386 -2.65 25.41 -8.33
C LEU A 386 -3.05 25.41 -6.85
N ILE A 387 -3.97 26.31 -6.42
CA ILE A 387 -4.41 26.39 -5.03
C ILE A 387 -5.31 25.20 -4.69
N GLY A 388 -5.06 24.59 -3.55
CA GLY A 388 -5.89 23.57 -2.94
C GLY A 388 -5.68 23.54 -1.43
N PHE A 389 -6.49 22.78 -0.69
CA PHE A 389 -6.37 22.75 0.78
C PHE A 389 -4.98 22.38 1.29
N HIS A 390 -4.22 21.61 0.52
CA HIS A 390 -2.85 21.24 0.92
C HIS A 390 -1.87 22.41 0.77
N THR A 391 -2.21 23.41 -0.07
CA THR A 391 -1.46 24.66 -0.19
C THR A 391 -1.48 25.42 1.13
N ALA A 392 -2.58 25.45 1.87
CA ALA A 392 -2.66 26.10 3.18
C ALA A 392 -1.54 25.64 4.13
N ARG A 393 -1.37 24.33 4.28
CA ARG A 393 -0.35 23.76 5.16
C ARG A 393 1.07 24.03 4.67
N ARG A 394 1.28 24.06 3.34
CA ARG A 394 2.58 24.47 2.75
C ARG A 394 2.87 25.95 3.02
N SER A 395 1.85 26.80 2.88
CA SER A 395 1.96 28.23 3.17
C SER A 395 2.35 28.46 4.62
N PHE A 396 1.69 27.80 5.58
CA PHE A 396 2.06 27.86 6.98
C PHE A 396 3.53 27.49 7.21
N ALA A 397 3.93 26.29 6.72
CA ALA A 397 5.27 25.79 6.94
C ALA A 397 6.34 26.70 6.31
N THR A 398 6.09 27.22 5.09
CA THR A 398 7.04 28.08 4.36
C THR A 398 7.13 29.46 4.99
N ASN A 399 6.00 30.11 5.32
CA ASN A 399 6.00 31.45 5.91
C ASN A 399 6.65 31.43 7.30
N MET A 400 6.36 30.42 8.16
CA MET A 400 7.01 30.27 9.43
C MET A 400 8.54 30.02 9.30
N PHE A 401 8.94 29.23 8.30
CA PHE A 401 10.36 28.99 8.02
C PHE A 401 11.05 30.30 7.58
N LEU A 402 10.44 31.05 6.66
CA LEU A 402 10.97 32.34 6.17
C LEU A 402 11.00 33.41 7.27
N ALA A 403 10.05 33.35 8.23
CA ALA A 403 10.05 34.18 9.42
C ALA A 403 11.10 33.78 10.48
N GLY A 404 12.03 32.86 10.16
CA GLY A 404 13.11 32.44 11.03
C GLY A 404 12.67 31.60 12.26
N LYS A 405 11.45 31.05 12.24
CA LYS A 405 11.00 30.20 13.36
C LYS A 405 11.75 28.87 13.35
N PRO A 406 12.13 28.33 14.53
CA PRO A 406 12.86 27.07 14.61
C PRO A 406 12.09 25.94 13.92
N THR A 407 12.76 25.20 13.03
CA THR A 407 12.18 24.07 12.26
C THR A 407 11.50 23.07 13.19
N TYR A 408 12.14 22.74 14.32
CA TYR A 408 11.55 21.85 15.31
C TYR A 408 10.17 22.32 15.81
N ALA A 409 10.04 23.61 16.11
CA ALA A 409 8.76 24.18 16.56
C ALA A 409 7.69 24.09 15.48
N ILE A 410 8.04 24.42 14.22
CA ILE A 410 7.10 24.30 13.06
C ILE A 410 6.67 22.84 12.89
N MET A 411 7.60 21.88 13.01
CA MET A 411 7.31 20.45 12.93
C MET A 411 6.35 19.99 14.03
N GLN A 412 6.49 20.49 15.26
CA GLN A 412 5.56 20.18 16.35
C GLN A 412 4.15 20.69 16.02
N LEU A 413 4.00 21.95 15.58
CA LEU A 413 2.71 22.54 15.21
C LEU A 413 2.06 21.80 14.02
N THR A 414 2.86 21.40 13.04
CA THR A 414 2.36 20.67 11.88
C THR A 414 2.27 19.15 12.10
N GLY A 415 2.76 18.61 13.22
CA GLY A 415 2.76 17.18 13.53
C GLY A 415 3.61 16.35 12.55
N HIS A 416 4.76 16.88 12.09
CA HIS A 416 5.76 16.13 11.34
C HIS A 416 6.72 15.45 12.32
N THR A 417 7.01 14.17 12.06
CA THR A 417 7.96 13.36 12.86
C THR A 417 9.32 13.18 12.18
N ASN A 418 9.44 13.60 10.93
CA ASN A 418 10.65 13.43 10.13
C ASN A 418 10.92 14.70 9.31
N GLU A 419 12.12 15.26 9.46
CA GLU A 419 12.57 16.48 8.78
C GLU A 419 12.52 16.37 7.26
N ARG A 420 12.95 15.25 6.68
CA ARG A 420 12.89 15.03 5.25
C ARG A 420 11.48 15.17 4.70
N THR A 421 10.47 14.70 5.46
CA THR A 421 9.06 14.86 5.10
C THR A 421 8.59 16.29 5.29
N PHE A 422 9.08 16.98 6.32
CA PHE A 422 8.75 18.38 6.58
C PHE A 422 9.30 19.30 5.48
N TYR A 423 10.56 19.16 5.08
CA TYR A 423 11.16 20.00 4.03
C TYR A 423 10.46 19.89 2.67
N LYS A 424 9.70 18.84 2.41
CA LYS A 424 8.82 18.77 1.23
C LYS A 424 7.70 19.82 1.24
N TYR A 425 7.36 20.33 2.41
CA TYR A 425 6.35 21.38 2.60
C TYR A 425 6.94 22.79 2.52
N VAL A 426 8.20 22.97 2.82
CA VAL A 426 8.89 24.26 2.69
C VAL A 426 9.18 24.50 1.21
N LYS A 427 8.63 25.58 0.65
CA LYS A 427 8.74 25.99 -0.75
C LYS A 427 9.46 27.34 -0.92
N ALA A 428 10.34 27.66 0.02
CA ALA A 428 11.21 28.82 -0.07
C ALA A 428 12.16 28.69 -1.28
N THR A 429 12.29 29.77 -2.06
CA THR A 429 13.26 29.82 -3.16
C THR A 429 14.69 30.03 -2.64
N PRO A 430 15.74 29.68 -3.42
CA PRO A 430 17.10 29.96 -3.03
C PRO A 430 17.35 31.44 -2.69
N GLU A 431 16.74 32.36 -3.44
CA GLU A 431 16.83 33.82 -3.22
C GLU A 431 16.20 34.22 -1.88
N GLN A 432 15.04 33.63 -1.52
CA GLN A 432 14.40 33.90 -0.24
C GLN A 432 15.25 33.38 0.92
N ILE A 433 15.90 32.21 0.76
CA ILE A 433 16.80 31.66 1.76
C ILE A 433 18.05 32.53 1.91
N ALA A 434 18.64 33.00 0.80
CA ALA A 434 19.77 33.91 0.83
C ALA A 434 19.45 35.21 1.58
N LYS A 435 18.28 35.82 1.27
CA LYS A 435 17.80 37.04 1.95
C LYS A 435 17.57 36.81 3.45
N MET A 436 17.08 35.65 3.86
CA MET A 436 16.90 35.31 5.26
C MET A 436 18.26 35.25 6.01
N LEU A 437 19.32 34.76 5.38
CA LEU A 437 20.67 34.70 5.93
C LEU A 437 21.33 36.08 6.04
N GLU A 438 21.11 36.97 5.06
CA GLU A 438 21.58 38.36 5.10
C GLU A 438 21.05 39.13 6.32
N TYR A 439 19.76 39.03 6.62
CA TYR A 439 19.17 39.67 7.79
C TYR A 439 19.74 39.16 9.12
N GLN A 440 20.03 37.87 9.21
CA GLN A 440 20.64 37.29 10.44
C GLN A 440 22.08 37.73 10.62
N THR A 441 22.86 37.86 9.53
CA THR A 441 24.25 38.25 9.58
C THR A 441 24.40 39.71 10.04
N THR A 442 23.54 40.59 9.53
CA THR A 442 23.54 42.04 9.92
C THR A 442 23.15 42.25 11.39
N SER A 443 22.20 41.50 11.90
CA SER A 443 21.78 41.61 13.31
C SER A 443 22.81 41.10 14.30
N THR A 444 23.63 40.14 13.91
CA THR A 444 24.70 39.55 14.79
C THR A 444 25.98 40.40 14.81
N LEU A 445 26.26 41.12 13.73
CA LEU A 445 27.43 42.01 13.64
C LEU A 445 27.21 43.37 14.31
N CYS A 446 25.99 43.89 14.38
CA CYS A 446 25.68 45.15 15.06
C CYS A 446 25.70 45.09 16.60
N ASN A 447 25.67 43.90 17.21
CA ASN A 447 25.70 43.73 18.66
C ASN A 447 27.09 43.44 19.24
N ARG A 448 28.16 43.67 18.51
CA ARG A 448 29.56 43.58 18.96
C ARG A 448 30.34 44.87 18.76
N GLY A 449 29.65 46.00 18.89
CA GLY A 449 30.27 47.31 18.97
C GLY A 449 30.15 47.90 20.36
#